data_abc9a1a0c4380cacab3ecd512a6c611a
#
_entry.id   abc9a1a0c4380cacab3ecd512a6c611a
#
_cell.length_a   1.000
_cell.length_b   1.000
_cell.length_c   1.000
_cell.angle_alpha   90.00
_cell.angle_beta   90.00
_cell.angle_gamma   90.00
#
_symmetry.space_group_name_H-M   'P 1'
#
loop_
_entity.id
_entity.type
_entity.pdbx_description
1 polymer ?
#
loop_
_entity_poly.entity_id
_entity_poly.type
_entity_poly.pdbx_seq_one_letter_code
_entity_poly.pdbx_strand_id
1 'polypeptide(L)'
;MNDPIQDHLRLLNRRSFLSTAGLGVGGVALAGLLSREAQAANTVHKPLAGYPHFAPKAKRIIYLHMNGAPSQLDLWDYKPQLEAHFDKDLPESIRNGQRITTMTSGQARFPVAPSQFKFAQHGKSGRWISELLPHTAKVVDMLAVMKSVSTTAINHDPACTFAMTGNEIPGKPSIGSWISYGLGSESDDLPSFVVLTPKSAGGQALFTRMWSSGFLPTRHTGVALRSGGDPVLYVQNPPGVQPGDRRITLDALAQLNAAGHRELGDPETLTRTAQYEMAFRMQAS
;
A
#
# COMPACT_ATOMS: atom_id res chain seq x y z
N MET A 1 29.14 -4.44 35.57
CA MET A 1 29.43 -3.36 34.62
C MET A 1 28.43 -3.51 33.49
N ASN A 2 27.56 -2.51 33.28
CA ASN A 2 26.66 -2.56 32.17
C ASN A 2 27.45 -2.30 30.88
N ASP A 3 27.23 -3.14 29.87
CA ASP A 3 27.87 -3.01 28.57
C ASP A 3 27.31 -1.73 27.88
N PRO A 4 28.15 -0.73 27.54
CA PRO A 4 27.73 0.50 26.93
C PRO A 4 26.99 0.30 25.58
N ILE A 5 27.30 -0.80 24.88
CA ILE A 5 26.63 -1.15 23.61
C ILE A 5 25.19 -1.62 23.89
N GLN A 6 24.98 -2.41 24.93
CA GLN A 6 23.65 -2.85 25.32
C GLN A 6 22.77 -1.70 25.82
N ASP A 7 23.33 -0.77 26.57
CA ASP A 7 22.60 0.41 27.02
C ASP A 7 22.26 1.34 25.85
N HIS A 8 23.14 1.47 24.88
CA HIS A 8 22.86 2.22 23.64
C HIS A 8 21.78 1.56 22.78
N LEU A 9 21.82 0.23 22.63
CA LEU A 9 20.80 -0.53 21.91
C LEU A 9 19.43 -0.49 22.61
N ARG A 10 19.39 -0.48 23.94
CA ARG A 10 18.16 -0.25 24.72
C ARG A 10 17.57 1.12 24.51
N LEU A 11 18.39 2.16 24.44
CA LEU A 11 17.94 3.52 24.16
C LEU A 11 17.37 3.68 22.74
N LEU A 12 17.88 2.91 21.78
CA LEU A 12 17.38 2.89 20.39
C LEU A 12 16.13 2.01 20.21
N ASN A 13 15.75 1.22 21.21
CA ASN A 13 14.59 0.36 21.14
C ASN A 13 13.31 1.23 21.11
N ARG A 14 12.45 1.04 20.10
CA ARG A 14 11.17 1.77 19.95
C ARG A 14 10.32 1.75 21.22
N ARG A 15 10.38 0.68 21.99
CA ARG A 15 9.65 0.52 23.25
C ARG A 15 10.20 1.42 24.33
N SER A 16 11.52 1.53 24.46
CA SER A 16 12.19 2.45 25.39
C SER A 16 11.97 3.90 25.00
N PHE A 17 12.00 4.21 23.71
CA PHE A 17 11.66 5.55 23.19
C PHE A 17 10.22 5.96 23.57
N LEU A 18 9.26 5.07 23.39
CA LEU A 18 7.85 5.34 23.71
C LEU A 18 7.58 5.40 25.20
N SER A 19 8.29 4.60 26.01
CA SER A 19 8.18 4.65 27.49
C SER A 19 8.80 5.92 28.09
N THR A 20 9.83 6.46 27.43
CA THR A 20 10.52 7.68 27.86
C THR A 20 9.80 8.95 27.40
N ALA A 21 9.08 8.88 26.28
CA ALA A 21 8.34 10.03 25.70
C ALA A 21 7.02 10.40 26.41
N GLY A 22 6.72 9.77 27.54
CA GLY A 22 5.56 10.06 28.36
C GLY A 22 4.29 9.35 27.91
N LEU A 23 3.60 8.73 28.86
CA LEU A 23 2.36 7.99 28.73
C LEU A 23 1.17 8.88 28.29
N GLY A 24 1.15 9.25 27.03
CA GLY A 24 -0.07 9.76 26.40
C GLY A 24 -1.00 8.58 26.04
N VAL A 25 -2.30 8.86 25.90
CA VAL A 25 -3.33 7.87 25.53
C VAL A 25 -2.94 7.05 24.27
N GLY A 26 -2.18 7.64 23.36
CA GLY A 26 -1.61 6.95 22.19
C GLY A 26 -0.54 5.90 22.52
N GLY A 27 0.25 6.09 23.58
CA GLY A 27 1.26 5.13 24.01
C GLY A 27 0.65 3.86 24.60
N VAL A 28 -0.44 4.00 25.37
CA VAL A 28 -1.17 2.84 25.94
C VAL A 28 -1.87 2.04 24.85
N ALA A 29 -2.49 2.70 23.87
CA ALA A 29 -3.12 2.04 22.73
C ALA A 29 -2.06 1.28 21.87
N LEU A 30 -0.91 1.91 21.60
CA LEU A 30 0.17 1.31 20.85
C LEU A 30 0.83 0.16 21.60
N ALA A 31 1.06 0.28 22.92
CA ALA A 31 1.55 -0.81 23.76
C ALA A 31 0.57 -1.98 23.82
N GLY A 32 -0.74 -1.72 23.85
CA GLY A 32 -1.77 -2.76 23.75
C GLY A 32 -1.77 -3.49 22.40
N LEU A 33 -1.52 -2.79 21.31
CA LEU A 33 -1.36 -3.37 19.97
C LEU A 33 -0.10 -4.23 19.90
N LEU A 34 1.05 -3.72 20.36
CA LEU A 34 2.33 -4.41 20.32
C LEU A 34 2.37 -5.65 21.25
N SER A 35 1.72 -5.62 22.41
CA SER A 35 1.69 -6.77 23.33
C SER A 35 0.81 -7.92 22.84
N ARG A 36 -0.27 -7.63 22.10
CA ARG A 36 -1.09 -8.66 21.45
C ARG A 36 -0.35 -9.35 20.30
N GLU A 37 0.54 -8.66 19.63
CA GLU A 37 1.32 -9.20 18.52
C GLU A 37 2.47 -10.11 18.97
N ALA A 38 3.05 -9.87 20.15
CA ALA A 38 4.10 -10.73 20.72
C ALA A 38 3.59 -12.16 21.01
N GLN A 39 2.28 -12.33 21.23
CA GLN A 39 1.66 -13.65 21.43
C GLN A 39 1.27 -14.36 20.13
N ALA A 40 1.31 -13.65 18.99
CA ALA A 40 0.85 -14.16 17.68
C ALA A 40 1.96 -14.82 16.84
N ALA A 41 3.14 -15.07 17.40
CA ALA A 41 4.32 -15.55 16.66
C ALA A 41 4.20 -16.94 16.02
N ASN A 42 3.13 -17.69 16.30
CA ASN A 42 2.92 -19.06 15.80
C ASN A 42 1.55 -19.30 15.15
N THR A 43 0.84 -18.29 14.73
CA THR A 43 -0.48 -18.51 14.12
C THR A 43 -0.62 -17.70 12.85
N VAL A 44 -1.16 -18.38 11.81
CA VAL A 44 -1.89 -17.82 10.68
C VAL A 44 -2.37 -16.41 11.00
N HIS A 45 -2.23 -15.50 10.08
CA HIS A 45 -2.76 -14.13 10.20
C HIS A 45 -4.26 -14.14 10.43
N LYS A 46 -4.66 -14.29 11.69
CA LYS A 46 -6.08 -14.20 12.07
C LYS A 46 -6.53 -12.75 12.01
N PRO A 47 -7.81 -12.52 11.68
CA PRO A 47 -8.41 -11.19 11.81
C PRO A 47 -8.24 -10.64 13.22
N LEU A 48 -8.20 -9.31 13.33
CA LEU A 48 -8.30 -8.66 14.64
C LEU A 48 -9.58 -9.09 15.36
N ALA A 49 -9.50 -9.20 16.67
CA ALA A 49 -10.67 -9.56 17.49
C ALA A 49 -11.83 -8.58 17.23
N GLY A 50 -13.00 -9.14 16.90
CA GLY A 50 -14.18 -8.35 16.55
C GLY A 50 -14.31 -8.01 15.06
N TYR A 51 -13.37 -8.39 14.23
CA TYR A 51 -13.44 -8.20 12.77
C TYR A 51 -13.66 -9.55 12.04
N PRO A 52 -14.31 -9.53 10.88
CA PRO A 52 -15.08 -8.40 10.32
C PRO A 52 -16.40 -8.17 11.09
N HIS A 53 -16.87 -6.94 11.17
CA HIS A 53 -18.13 -6.59 11.84
C HIS A 53 -19.37 -7.19 11.18
N PHE A 54 -19.28 -7.52 9.89
CA PHE A 54 -20.34 -8.14 9.10
C PHE A 54 -19.77 -9.36 8.37
N ALA A 55 -20.60 -10.33 8.08
CA ALA A 55 -20.20 -11.49 7.29
C ALA A 55 -19.66 -11.07 5.92
N PRO A 56 -18.40 -11.40 5.58
CA PRO A 56 -17.80 -10.94 4.33
C PRO A 56 -18.44 -11.64 3.14
N LYS A 57 -18.79 -10.87 2.11
CA LYS A 57 -19.25 -11.41 0.83
C LYS A 57 -18.10 -11.61 -0.16
N ALA A 58 -17.03 -10.84 -0.04
CA ALA A 58 -15.84 -10.93 -0.86
C ALA A 58 -14.68 -11.51 -0.04
N LYS A 59 -13.94 -12.43 -0.65
CA LYS A 59 -12.78 -13.09 -0.05
C LYS A 59 -11.45 -12.53 -0.56
N ARG A 60 -11.47 -11.83 -1.68
CA ARG A 60 -10.28 -11.29 -2.35
C ARG A 60 -10.55 -9.88 -2.83
N ILE A 61 -9.51 -9.04 -2.76
CA ILE A 61 -9.54 -7.66 -3.26
C ILE A 61 -8.43 -7.55 -4.30
N ILE A 62 -8.78 -7.05 -5.48
CA ILE A 62 -7.84 -6.70 -6.54
C ILE A 62 -7.90 -5.19 -6.71
N TYR A 63 -6.80 -4.51 -6.44
CA TYR A 63 -6.66 -3.08 -6.60
C TYR A 63 -5.86 -2.77 -7.88
N LEU A 64 -6.53 -2.26 -8.89
CA LEU A 64 -5.92 -1.89 -10.16
C LEU A 64 -5.57 -0.39 -10.12
N HIS A 65 -4.29 -0.09 -9.95
CA HIS A 65 -3.80 1.28 -9.85
C HIS A 65 -3.13 1.73 -11.15
N MET A 66 -3.62 2.82 -11.70
CA MET A 66 -2.99 3.50 -12.83
C MET A 66 -2.14 4.66 -12.27
N ASN A 67 -0.84 4.41 -12.09
CA ASN A 67 0.07 5.38 -11.47
C ASN A 67 0.23 6.62 -12.34
N GLY A 68 0.11 7.80 -11.72
CA GLY A 68 0.09 9.08 -12.43
C GLY A 68 -1.27 9.47 -12.97
N ALA A 69 -2.25 8.57 -12.94
CA ALA A 69 -3.66 8.70 -13.33
C ALA A 69 -3.89 9.13 -14.80
N PRO A 70 -4.84 8.52 -15.48
CA PRO A 70 -5.33 9.01 -16.77
C PRO A 70 -6.26 10.22 -16.56
N SER A 71 -6.48 10.99 -17.61
CA SER A 71 -7.42 12.11 -17.60
C SER A 71 -8.86 11.64 -17.35
N GLN A 72 -9.46 12.04 -16.24
CA GLN A 72 -10.86 11.72 -15.96
C GLN A 72 -11.83 12.37 -16.95
N LEU A 73 -11.47 13.53 -17.52
CA LEU A 73 -12.26 14.22 -18.53
C LEU A 73 -12.36 13.42 -19.84
N ASP A 74 -11.35 12.60 -20.13
CA ASP A 74 -11.31 11.78 -21.34
C ASP A 74 -11.92 10.39 -21.14
N LEU A 75 -12.19 9.97 -19.90
CA LEU A 75 -12.63 8.61 -19.59
C LEU A 75 -14.03 8.52 -18.97
N TRP A 76 -14.30 9.32 -17.92
CA TRP A 76 -15.47 9.14 -17.06
C TRP A 76 -16.31 10.38 -16.84
N ASP A 77 -15.71 11.55 -16.97
CA ASP A 77 -16.32 12.81 -16.57
C ASP A 77 -16.72 13.64 -17.80
N TYR A 78 -17.76 13.18 -18.49
CA TYR A 78 -18.27 13.84 -19.69
C TYR A 78 -18.79 15.24 -19.39
N LYS A 79 -18.16 16.25 -19.99
CA LYS A 79 -18.45 17.68 -19.81
C LYS A 79 -18.59 18.39 -21.19
N PRO A 80 -19.68 18.15 -21.91
CA PRO A 80 -19.87 18.71 -23.29
C PRO A 80 -19.85 20.23 -23.33
N GLN A 81 -20.21 20.90 -22.24
CA GLN A 81 -20.19 22.38 -22.17
C GLN A 81 -18.80 22.99 -22.32
N LEU A 82 -17.73 22.21 -22.07
CA LEU A 82 -16.37 22.70 -22.24
C LEU A 82 -16.05 23.06 -23.71
N GLU A 83 -16.75 22.47 -24.68
CA GLU A 83 -16.56 22.81 -26.09
C GLU A 83 -16.86 24.29 -26.38
N ALA A 84 -17.88 24.86 -25.74
CA ALA A 84 -18.23 26.27 -25.87
C ALA A 84 -17.18 27.21 -25.25
N HIS A 85 -16.28 26.65 -24.43
CA HIS A 85 -15.19 27.36 -23.75
C HIS A 85 -13.81 27.00 -24.31
N PHE A 86 -13.74 26.23 -25.38
CA PHE A 86 -12.48 25.84 -25.99
C PHE A 86 -11.57 27.07 -26.24
N ASP A 87 -10.31 26.96 -25.89
CA ASP A 87 -9.25 28.00 -25.99
C ASP A 87 -9.55 29.34 -25.25
N LYS A 88 -10.60 29.43 -24.48
CA LYS A 88 -10.81 30.55 -23.56
C LYS A 88 -10.03 30.27 -22.26
N ASP A 89 -9.46 31.33 -21.71
CA ASP A 89 -8.75 31.18 -20.43
C ASP A 89 -9.69 30.80 -19.30
N LEU A 90 -9.20 29.93 -18.42
CA LEU A 90 -9.93 29.50 -17.23
C LEU A 90 -10.25 30.73 -16.36
N PRO A 91 -11.54 30.97 -16.06
CA PRO A 91 -11.92 32.11 -15.23
C PRO A 91 -11.28 32.09 -13.86
N GLU A 92 -10.93 33.24 -13.32
CA GLU A 92 -10.32 33.35 -11.99
C GLU A 92 -11.24 32.78 -10.89
N SER A 93 -12.56 32.87 -11.06
CA SER A 93 -13.56 32.28 -10.16
C SER A 93 -13.46 30.75 -10.07
N ILE A 94 -12.97 30.09 -11.11
CA ILE A 94 -12.72 28.63 -11.11
C ILE A 94 -11.30 28.34 -10.62
N ARG A 95 -10.33 29.16 -11.06
CA ARG A 95 -8.93 29.02 -10.68
C ARG A 95 -8.72 29.29 -9.19
N ASN A 96 -9.36 30.28 -8.64
CA ASN A 96 -9.49 30.60 -7.21
C ASN A 96 -8.19 30.43 -6.40
N GLY A 97 -7.07 30.93 -6.93
CA GLY A 97 -5.77 30.86 -6.25
C GLY A 97 -5.19 29.44 -6.11
N GLN A 98 -5.70 28.45 -6.86
CA GLN A 98 -5.15 27.09 -6.81
C GLN A 98 -3.66 27.09 -7.11
N ARG A 99 -2.93 26.30 -6.35
CA ARG A 99 -1.51 26.03 -6.62
C ARG A 99 -1.40 25.34 -7.99
N ILE A 100 -0.47 25.82 -8.79
CA ILE A 100 -0.13 25.22 -10.08
C ILE A 100 1.18 24.43 -9.95
N THR A 101 1.32 23.39 -10.78
CA THR A 101 2.56 22.61 -10.82
C THR A 101 3.70 23.43 -11.38
N THR A 102 4.94 23.06 -11.04
CA THR A 102 6.13 23.68 -11.64
C THR A 102 6.15 23.56 -13.16
N MET A 103 5.54 22.48 -13.72
CA MET A 103 5.44 22.29 -15.17
C MET A 103 4.55 23.35 -15.86
N THR A 104 3.56 23.88 -15.15
CA THR A 104 2.60 24.85 -15.69
C THR A 104 2.86 26.28 -15.18
N SER A 105 3.78 26.47 -14.24
CA SER A 105 4.04 27.79 -13.63
C SER A 105 4.55 28.83 -14.61
N GLY A 106 5.19 28.41 -15.70
CA GLY A 106 5.66 29.29 -16.78
C GLY A 106 4.66 29.55 -17.90
N GLN A 107 3.44 29.00 -17.84
CA GLN A 107 2.43 29.21 -18.85
C GLN A 107 1.81 30.62 -18.69
N ALA A 108 1.75 31.34 -19.80
CA ALA A 108 1.11 32.67 -19.85
C ALA A 108 -0.41 32.60 -19.82
N ARG A 109 -0.98 31.45 -20.26
CA ARG A 109 -2.42 31.21 -20.38
C ARG A 109 -2.78 29.83 -19.84
N PHE A 110 -4.03 29.69 -19.40
CA PHE A 110 -4.61 28.41 -18.96
C PHE A 110 -5.88 28.12 -19.75
N PRO A 111 -5.76 27.78 -21.04
CA PRO A 111 -6.91 27.58 -21.90
C PRO A 111 -7.67 26.32 -21.53
N VAL A 112 -9.01 26.40 -21.65
CA VAL A 112 -9.90 25.26 -21.48
C VAL A 112 -9.76 24.32 -22.66
N ALA A 113 -9.57 23.03 -22.40
CA ALA A 113 -9.53 21.96 -23.42
C ALA A 113 -10.61 20.92 -23.11
N PRO A 114 -11.63 20.76 -24.00
CA PRO A 114 -12.60 19.69 -23.91
C PRO A 114 -11.95 18.34 -24.28
N SER A 115 -12.61 17.24 -23.92
CA SER A 115 -12.18 15.92 -24.39
C SER A 115 -12.32 15.81 -25.92
N GLN A 116 -11.33 15.22 -26.56
CA GLN A 116 -11.35 14.91 -28.00
C GLN A 116 -12.05 13.58 -28.31
N PHE A 117 -12.40 12.80 -27.30
CA PHE A 117 -12.97 11.48 -27.43
C PHE A 117 -14.49 11.51 -27.34
N LYS A 118 -15.12 10.56 -28.02
CA LYS A 118 -16.57 10.43 -28.02
C LYS A 118 -17.05 9.73 -26.76
N PHE A 119 -18.19 10.19 -26.26
CA PHE A 119 -18.88 9.58 -25.12
C PHE A 119 -20.23 9.04 -25.55
N ALA A 120 -20.62 7.92 -24.96
CA ALA A 120 -21.95 7.36 -25.12
C ALA A 120 -22.51 6.90 -23.78
N GLN A 121 -23.84 6.79 -23.69
CA GLN A 121 -24.48 6.21 -22.53
C GLN A 121 -24.50 4.69 -22.64
N HIS A 122 -24.16 4.03 -21.53
CA HIS A 122 -24.06 2.56 -21.44
C HIS A 122 -24.82 2.03 -20.24
N GLY A 123 -25.24 0.78 -20.37
CA GLY A 123 -25.95 0.04 -19.34
C GLY A 123 -27.35 0.56 -19.04
N LYS A 124 -28.02 -0.06 -18.08
CA LYS A 124 -29.35 0.37 -17.59
C LYS A 124 -29.27 1.68 -16.81
N SER A 125 -28.12 1.97 -16.23
CA SER A 125 -27.84 3.20 -15.47
C SER A 125 -27.69 4.44 -16.37
N GLY A 126 -27.56 4.26 -17.70
CA GLY A 126 -27.35 5.35 -18.66
C GLY A 126 -26.07 6.15 -18.40
N ARG A 127 -25.02 5.51 -17.85
CA ARG A 127 -23.78 6.19 -17.48
C ARG A 127 -22.96 6.56 -18.71
N TRP A 128 -22.50 7.80 -18.76
CA TRP A 128 -21.59 8.26 -19.79
C TRP A 128 -20.20 7.64 -19.62
N ILE A 129 -19.67 7.03 -20.68
CA ILE A 129 -18.35 6.44 -20.75
C ILE A 129 -17.71 6.77 -22.10
N SER A 130 -16.43 7.04 -22.08
CA SER A 130 -15.63 7.31 -23.27
C SER A 130 -15.44 6.06 -24.13
N GLU A 131 -15.31 6.28 -25.44
CA GLU A 131 -14.92 5.23 -26.40
C GLU A 131 -13.57 4.56 -26.09
N LEU A 132 -12.72 5.19 -25.28
CA LEU A 132 -11.46 4.63 -24.81
C LEU A 132 -11.64 3.44 -23.84
N LEU A 133 -12.84 3.25 -23.29
CA LEU A 133 -13.15 2.21 -22.32
C LEU A 133 -14.19 1.19 -22.82
N PRO A 134 -14.03 0.57 -24.01
CA PRO A 134 -15.06 -0.26 -24.62
C PRO A 134 -15.40 -1.53 -23.85
N HIS A 135 -14.44 -2.07 -23.11
CA HIS A 135 -14.67 -3.26 -22.27
C HIS A 135 -15.32 -2.91 -20.95
N THR A 136 -14.90 -1.82 -20.32
CA THR A 136 -15.48 -1.32 -19.07
C THR A 136 -16.93 -0.88 -19.26
N ALA A 137 -17.26 -0.31 -20.41
CA ALA A 137 -18.63 0.05 -20.79
C ALA A 137 -19.60 -1.13 -20.73
N LYS A 138 -19.13 -2.36 -21.03
CA LYS A 138 -19.97 -3.58 -20.99
C LYS A 138 -20.36 -4.01 -19.57
N VAL A 139 -19.64 -3.59 -18.57
CA VAL A 139 -19.84 -3.96 -17.15
C VAL A 139 -20.23 -2.76 -16.27
N VAL A 140 -20.63 -1.65 -16.89
CA VAL A 140 -20.87 -0.38 -16.20
C VAL A 140 -21.91 -0.45 -15.08
N ASP A 141 -22.94 -1.27 -15.24
CA ASP A 141 -23.99 -1.47 -14.24
C ASP A 141 -23.48 -2.20 -12.97
N MET A 142 -22.32 -2.84 -13.05
CA MET A 142 -21.65 -3.49 -11.93
C MET A 142 -20.69 -2.55 -11.19
N LEU A 143 -20.52 -1.32 -11.66
CA LEU A 143 -19.53 -0.37 -11.15
C LEU A 143 -20.16 0.73 -10.32
N ALA A 144 -19.56 1.02 -9.17
CA ALA A 144 -19.75 2.27 -8.44
C ALA A 144 -18.65 3.27 -8.86
N VAL A 145 -19.03 4.37 -9.52
CA VAL A 145 -18.08 5.39 -9.96
C VAL A 145 -18.18 6.62 -9.07
N MET A 146 -17.11 6.94 -8.36
CA MET A 146 -17.01 8.10 -7.49
C MET A 146 -16.25 9.22 -8.21
N LYS A 147 -16.97 10.26 -8.64
CA LYS A 147 -16.41 11.40 -9.38
C LYS A 147 -15.94 12.56 -8.48
N SER A 148 -16.30 12.53 -7.21
CA SER A 148 -16.03 13.59 -6.24
C SER A 148 -14.77 13.41 -5.41
N VAL A 149 -13.95 12.39 -5.73
CA VAL A 149 -12.68 12.18 -5.05
C VAL A 149 -11.69 13.27 -5.46
N SER A 150 -11.07 13.93 -4.48
CA SER A 150 -10.14 15.02 -4.71
C SER A 150 -8.94 14.94 -3.77
N THR A 151 -7.88 15.65 -4.10
CA THR A 151 -6.68 15.82 -3.27
C THR A 151 -6.14 17.22 -3.43
N THR A 152 -5.41 17.70 -2.42
CA THR A 152 -4.65 18.95 -2.49
C THR A 152 -3.27 18.77 -3.12
N ALA A 153 -2.85 17.53 -3.35
CA ALA A 153 -1.58 17.20 -4.00
C ALA A 153 -1.59 17.65 -5.46
N ILE A 154 -0.61 18.49 -5.82
CA ILE A 154 -0.48 19.03 -7.18
C ILE A 154 0.43 18.17 -8.08
N ASN A 155 1.14 17.21 -7.51
CA ASN A 155 2.04 16.29 -8.21
C ASN A 155 1.61 14.84 -8.03
N HIS A 156 1.99 13.98 -8.99
CA HIS A 156 1.65 12.55 -8.98
C HIS A 156 2.14 11.83 -7.74
N ASP A 157 3.35 12.08 -7.28
CA ASP A 157 3.96 11.36 -6.18
C ASP A 157 3.20 11.51 -4.85
N PRO A 158 2.94 12.72 -4.33
CA PRO A 158 2.13 12.88 -3.13
C PRO A 158 0.67 12.44 -3.35
N ALA A 159 0.10 12.65 -4.55
CA ALA A 159 -1.26 12.21 -4.86
C ALA A 159 -1.40 10.68 -4.85
N CYS A 160 -0.45 9.95 -5.44
CA CYS A 160 -0.43 8.49 -5.41
C CYS A 160 -0.19 7.97 -3.99
N THR A 161 0.68 8.62 -3.22
CA THR A 161 0.90 8.29 -1.81
C THR A 161 -0.39 8.46 -1.01
N PHE A 162 -1.11 9.57 -1.23
CA PHE A 162 -2.42 9.81 -0.63
C PHE A 162 -3.45 8.74 -1.02
N ALA A 163 -3.56 8.41 -2.30
CA ALA A 163 -4.50 7.38 -2.79
C ALA A 163 -4.24 6.00 -2.17
N MET A 164 -2.97 5.67 -1.86
CA MET A 164 -2.58 4.39 -1.31
C MET A 164 -2.60 4.32 0.21
N THR A 165 -2.42 5.45 0.90
CA THR A 165 -2.19 5.47 2.36
C THR A 165 -3.16 6.38 3.12
N GLY A 166 -3.96 7.19 2.41
CA GLY A 166 -4.79 8.22 3.02
C GLY A 166 -4.03 9.45 3.50
N ASN A 167 -2.73 9.59 3.16
CA ASN A 167 -1.91 10.72 3.55
C ASN A 167 -0.85 11.04 2.47
N GLU A 168 -0.58 12.31 2.22
CA GLU A 168 0.45 12.74 1.26
C GLU A 168 1.87 12.51 1.80
N ILE A 169 2.02 12.47 3.13
CA ILE A 169 3.30 12.27 3.80
C ILE A 169 3.58 10.78 3.96
N PRO A 170 4.76 10.29 3.52
CA PRO A 170 5.17 8.89 3.69
C PRO A 170 5.18 8.44 5.16
N GLY A 171 5.15 7.11 5.37
CA GLY A 171 5.23 6.49 6.70
C GLY A 171 3.88 6.01 7.25
N LYS A 172 2.80 6.21 6.52
CA LYS A 172 1.49 5.62 6.85
C LYS A 172 1.32 4.25 6.18
N PRO A 173 0.55 3.33 6.81
CA PRO A 173 0.26 2.03 6.21
C PRO A 173 -0.54 2.18 4.93
N SER A 174 -0.22 1.35 3.95
CA SER A 174 -1.00 1.27 2.72
C SER A 174 -2.35 0.58 2.95
N ILE A 175 -3.29 0.77 2.01
CA ILE A 175 -4.61 0.13 2.06
C ILE A 175 -4.51 -1.39 2.18
N GLY A 176 -3.59 -2.04 1.44
CA GLY A 176 -3.36 -3.48 1.54
C GLY A 176 -2.80 -3.91 2.89
N SER A 177 -1.95 -3.09 3.50
CA SER A 177 -1.43 -3.33 4.85
C SER A 177 -2.52 -3.24 5.92
N TRP A 178 -3.44 -2.29 5.80
CA TRP A 178 -4.60 -2.19 6.69
C TRP A 178 -5.53 -3.39 6.54
N ILE A 179 -5.77 -3.84 5.31
CA ILE A 179 -6.60 -5.02 5.04
C ILE A 179 -5.96 -6.28 5.64
N SER A 180 -4.66 -6.47 5.39
CA SER A 180 -3.89 -7.57 5.98
C SER A 180 -3.92 -7.55 7.51
N TYR A 181 -3.74 -6.37 8.11
CA TYR A 181 -3.74 -6.19 9.56
C TYR A 181 -5.10 -6.47 10.19
N GLY A 182 -6.18 -5.93 9.59
CA GLY A 182 -7.53 -6.03 10.16
C GLY A 182 -8.22 -7.37 9.90
N LEU A 183 -8.05 -7.93 8.69
CA LEU A 183 -8.78 -9.10 8.23
C LEU A 183 -7.95 -10.38 8.16
N GLY A 184 -6.64 -10.27 8.32
CA GLY A 184 -5.74 -11.43 8.29
C GLY A 184 -5.53 -12.00 6.90
N SER A 185 -5.26 -13.31 6.84
CA SER A 185 -5.03 -14.07 5.60
C SER A 185 -5.78 -15.39 5.63
N GLU A 186 -6.27 -15.82 4.48
CA GLU A 186 -6.81 -17.17 4.27
C GLU A 186 -5.72 -18.19 3.91
N SER A 187 -4.49 -17.76 3.62
CA SER A 187 -3.35 -18.61 3.26
C SER A 187 -2.26 -18.56 4.31
N ASP A 188 -1.73 -19.73 4.63
CA ASP A 188 -0.59 -19.89 5.55
C ASP A 188 0.76 -19.83 4.85
N ASP A 189 0.77 -20.14 3.55
CA ASP A 189 1.99 -20.32 2.75
C ASP A 189 2.28 -19.16 1.79
N LEU A 190 1.29 -18.27 1.61
CA LEU A 190 1.40 -17.14 0.70
C LEU A 190 1.17 -15.80 1.42
N PRO A 191 1.84 -14.72 0.96
CA PRO A 191 1.59 -13.40 1.50
C PRO A 191 0.12 -12.99 1.36
N SER A 192 -0.44 -12.40 2.39
CA SER A 192 -1.81 -11.85 2.36
C SER A 192 -1.94 -10.63 1.45
N PHE A 193 -0.85 -9.92 1.21
CA PHE A 193 -0.78 -8.74 0.36
C PHE A 193 0.32 -8.88 -0.68
N VAL A 194 -0.08 -9.07 -1.93
CA VAL A 194 0.81 -9.22 -3.09
C VAL A 194 0.71 -7.98 -3.97
N VAL A 195 1.84 -7.51 -4.47
CA VAL A 195 1.95 -6.37 -5.38
C VAL A 195 2.56 -6.84 -6.69
N LEU A 196 1.85 -6.61 -7.78
CA LEU A 196 2.32 -6.91 -9.13
C LEU A 196 2.72 -5.59 -9.80
N THR A 197 4.00 -5.44 -10.09
CA THR A 197 4.51 -4.27 -10.80
C THR A 197 4.85 -4.67 -12.23
N PRO A 198 4.21 -4.08 -13.25
CA PRO A 198 4.59 -4.35 -14.62
C PRO A 198 6.00 -3.80 -14.89
N LYS A 199 6.69 -4.39 -15.86
CA LYS A 199 7.94 -3.81 -16.36
C LYS A 199 7.61 -2.43 -16.93
N SER A 200 8.18 -1.39 -16.33
CA SER A 200 7.89 -0.01 -16.75
C SER A 200 8.43 0.23 -18.16
N ALA A 201 7.56 0.65 -19.05
CA ALA A 201 7.90 1.17 -20.37
C ALA A 201 7.96 2.72 -20.39
N GLY A 202 8.05 3.34 -19.24
CA GLY A 202 7.93 4.78 -19.01
C GLY A 202 6.81 5.06 -18.00
N GLY A 203 6.63 6.31 -17.62
CA GLY A 203 5.61 6.73 -16.67
C GLY A 203 6.17 7.10 -15.28
N GLN A 204 5.26 7.27 -14.33
CA GLN A 204 5.63 7.69 -12.98
C GLN A 204 6.26 6.56 -12.17
N ALA A 205 7.29 6.87 -11.40
CA ALA A 205 7.97 5.90 -10.56
C ALA A 205 7.02 5.31 -9.50
N LEU A 206 7.15 3.99 -9.29
CA LEU A 206 6.50 3.28 -8.20
C LEU A 206 7.48 3.20 -7.02
N PHE A 207 7.02 3.59 -5.84
CA PHE A 207 7.82 3.59 -4.63
C PHE A 207 7.30 2.57 -3.63
N THR A 208 8.20 1.92 -2.90
CA THR A 208 7.85 0.91 -1.89
C THR A 208 6.91 1.41 -0.81
N ARG A 209 6.90 2.72 -0.52
CA ARG A 209 5.95 3.33 0.41
C ARG A 209 4.48 3.13 0.03
N MET A 210 4.19 2.89 -1.25
CA MET A 210 2.84 2.68 -1.76
C MET A 210 2.24 1.34 -1.31
N TRP A 211 3.08 0.40 -0.85
CA TRP A 211 2.66 -0.90 -0.29
C TRP A 211 3.35 -1.24 1.02
N SER A 212 3.94 -0.24 1.66
CA SER A 212 4.56 -0.39 2.98
C SER A 212 3.53 -0.53 4.09
N SER A 213 3.92 -1.25 5.13
CA SER A 213 3.16 -1.33 6.39
C SER A 213 3.20 -0.03 7.21
N GLY A 214 4.06 0.93 6.87
CA GLY A 214 4.20 2.16 7.63
C GLY A 214 4.56 1.90 9.09
N PHE A 215 3.69 2.32 10.01
CA PHE A 215 3.87 2.06 11.45
C PHE A 215 3.27 0.72 11.93
N LEU A 216 2.59 -0.02 11.06
CA LEU A 216 2.18 -1.39 11.37
C LEU A 216 3.38 -2.35 11.27
N PRO A 217 3.31 -3.54 11.89
CA PRO A 217 4.36 -4.55 11.75
C PRO A 217 4.69 -4.86 10.29
N THR A 218 5.97 -5.09 10.02
CA THR A 218 6.47 -5.27 8.64
C THR A 218 5.92 -6.51 7.94
N ARG A 219 5.38 -7.49 8.67
CA ARG A 219 4.66 -8.64 8.09
C ARG A 219 3.44 -8.27 7.25
N HIS A 220 2.88 -7.06 7.44
CA HIS A 220 1.76 -6.54 6.65
C HIS A 220 2.20 -5.74 5.43
N THR A 221 3.50 -5.64 5.16
CA THR A 221 4.04 -5.02 3.95
C THR A 221 3.70 -5.87 2.73
N GLY A 222 3.32 -5.22 1.64
CA GLY A 222 3.07 -5.91 0.37
C GLY A 222 4.33 -6.53 -0.20
N VAL A 223 4.23 -7.79 -0.63
CA VAL A 223 5.30 -8.51 -1.31
C VAL A 223 5.23 -8.22 -2.80
N ALA A 224 6.22 -7.47 -3.30
CA ALA A 224 6.29 -7.12 -4.70
C ALA A 224 6.84 -8.29 -5.53
N LEU A 225 6.03 -8.78 -6.46
CA LEU A 225 6.44 -9.78 -7.44
C LEU A 225 6.96 -9.11 -8.71
N ARG A 226 8.03 -9.64 -9.26
CA ARG A 226 8.66 -9.13 -10.47
C ARG A 226 8.06 -9.79 -11.70
N SER A 227 7.98 -9.02 -12.78
CA SER A 227 7.46 -9.51 -14.07
C SER A 227 8.49 -10.28 -14.92
N GLY A 228 9.72 -10.46 -14.44
CA GLY A 228 10.78 -11.18 -15.16
C GLY A 228 11.86 -11.70 -14.23
N GLY A 229 12.46 -12.84 -14.58
CA GLY A 229 13.36 -13.60 -13.70
C GLY A 229 12.61 -14.28 -12.57
N ASP A 230 13.26 -14.47 -11.42
CA ASP A 230 12.59 -15.01 -10.24
C ASP A 230 11.50 -14.04 -9.76
N PRO A 231 10.25 -14.47 -9.62
CA PRO A 231 9.15 -13.61 -9.17
C PRO A 231 9.42 -12.96 -7.82
N VAL A 232 10.04 -13.68 -6.90
CA VAL A 232 10.49 -13.19 -5.59
C VAL A 232 12.00 -13.36 -5.49
N LEU A 233 12.71 -12.28 -5.18
CA LEU A 233 14.15 -12.31 -5.02
C LEU A 233 14.55 -13.16 -3.81
N TYR A 234 15.60 -13.95 -3.99
CA TYR A 234 16.25 -14.73 -2.92
C TYR A 234 15.35 -15.75 -2.23
N VAL A 235 14.24 -16.15 -2.83
CA VAL A 235 13.41 -17.25 -2.32
C VAL A 235 14.13 -18.57 -2.51
N GLN A 236 14.78 -18.78 -3.65
CA GLN A 236 15.53 -20.01 -3.92
C GLN A 236 16.83 -20.09 -3.08
N ASN A 237 17.22 -21.33 -2.77
CA ASN A 237 18.49 -21.55 -2.11
C ASN A 237 19.68 -21.20 -3.03
N PRO A 238 20.75 -20.61 -2.48
CA PRO A 238 21.98 -20.45 -3.23
C PRO A 238 22.54 -21.81 -3.69
N PRO A 239 23.36 -21.84 -4.75
CA PRO A 239 24.01 -23.07 -5.19
C PRO A 239 24.79 -23.72 -4.04
N GLY A 240 24.59 -25.04 -3.86
CA GLY A 240 25.23 -25.83 -2.81
C GLY A 240 24.49 -25.88 -1.47
N VAL A 241 23.45 -25.10 -1.27
CA VAL A 241 22.61 -25.14 -0.06
C VAL A 241 21.41 -26.05 -0.28
N GLN A 242 21.33 -27.14 0.50
CA GLN A 242 20.20 -28.04 0.45
C GLN A 242 19.02 -27.53 1.30
N PRO A 243 17.77 -27.95 1.04
CA PRO A 243 16.61 -27.56 1.84
C PRO A 243 16.79 -27.86 3.35
N GLY A 244 17.45 -28.99 3.69
CA GLY A 244 17.77 -29.34 5.07
C GLY A 244 18.72 -28.33 5.75
N ASP A 245 19.76 -27.89 5.05
CA ASP A 245 20.70 -26.88 5.56
C ASP A 245 19.99 -25.55 5.80
N ARG A 246 19.10 -25.18 4.88
CA ARG A 246 18.25 -24.00 5.02
C ARG A 246 17.37 -24.08 6.25
N ARG A 247 16.74 -25.24 6.51
CA ARG A 247 15.90 -25.45 7.69
C ARG A 247 16.72 -25.28 9.00
N ILE A 248 17.89 -25.91 9.09
CA ILE A 248 18.78 -25.78 10.24
C ILE A 248 19.16 -24.32 10.49
N THR A 249 19.49 -23.60 9.41
CA THR A 249 19.83 -22.17 9.51
C THR A 249 18.66 -21.34 10.04
N LEU A 250 17.44 -21.58 9.57
CA LEU A 250 16.25 -20.86 10.04
C LEU A 250 15.91 -21.18 11.49
N ASP A 251 16.07 -22.44 11.90
CA ASP A 251 15.85 -22.84 13.30
C ASP A 251 16.86 -22.15 14.24
N ALA A 252 18.13 -22.08 13.84
CA ALA A 252 19.15 -21.36 14.60
C ALA A 252 18.86 -19.85 14.69
N LEU A 253 18.44 -19.22 13.57
CA LEU A 253 18.02 -17.82 13.54
C LEU A 253 16.79 -17.57 14.42
N ALA A 254 15.81 -18.47 14.41
CA ALA A 254 14.62 -18.35 15.24
C ALA A 254 14.98 -18.40 16.74
N GLN A 255 15.90 -19.28 17.14
CA GLN A 255 16.38 -19.34 18.52
C GLN A 255 17.13 -18.07 18.93
N LEU A 256 18.01 -17.57 18.06
CA LEU A 256 18.75 -16.32 18.29
C LEU A 256 17.80 -15.12 18.41
N ASN A 257 16.84 -15.02 17.50
CA ASN A 257 15.84 -13.99 17.51
C ASN A 257 14.96 -14.06 18.78
N ALA A 258 14.57 -15.27 19.21
CA ALA A 258 13.82 -15.44 20.45
C ALA A 258 14.63 -15.01 21.69
N ALA A 259 15.94 -15.26 21.71
CA ALA A 259 16.82 -14.78 22.76
C ALA A 259 16.91 -13.24 22.75
N GLY A 260 17.15 -12.64 21.58
CA GLY A 260 17.18 -11.19 21.43
C GLY A 260 15.84 -10.52 21.79
N HIS A 261 14.72 -11.14 21.43
CA HIS A 261 13.39 -10.63 21.81
C HIS A 261 13.19 -10.64 23.33
N ARG A 262 13.61 -11.71 24.04
CA ARG A 262 13.51 -11.75 25.52
C ARG A 262 14.35 -10.67 26.18
N GLU A 263 15.49 -10.33 25.61
CA GLU A 263 16.40 -9.33 26.15
C GLU A 263 15.96 -7.89 25.82
N LEU A 264 15.64 -7.62 24.57
CA LEU A 264 15.37 -6.27 24.07
C LEU A 264 13.87 -5.94 24.00
N GLY A 265 12.99 -6.95 23.98
CA GLY A 265 11.55 -6.78 23.88
C GLY A 265 11.07 -6.23 22.52
N ASP A 266 11.90 -6.27 21.46
CA ASP A 266 11.55 -5.76 20.14
C ASP A 266 10.64 -6.74 19.39
N PRO A 267 9.37 -6.39 19.11
CA PRO A 267 8.41 -7.26 18.43
C PRO A 267 8.78 -7.53 16.95
N GLU A 268 9.56 -6.65 16.32
CA GLU A 268 10.02 -6.85 14.93
C GLU A 268 10.93 -8.07 14.79
N THR A 269 11.60 -8.48 15.86
CA THR A 269 12.41 -9.70 15.87
C THR A 269 11.55 -10.95 15.59
N LEU A 270 10.35 -11.02 16.19
CA LEU A 270 9.40 -12.11 15.95
C LEU A 270 8.80 -12.02 14.55
N THR A 271 8.50 -10.81 14.08
CA THR A 271 8.01 -10.56 12.71
C THR A 271 9.01 -11.06 11.67
N ARG A 272 10.30 -10.81 11.84
CA ARG A 272 11.35 -11.31 10.94
C ARG A 272 11.40 -12.85 10.92
N THR A 273 11.28 -13.49 12.06
CA THR A 273 11.21 -14.96 12.12
C THR A 273 10.03 -15.47 11.33
N ALA A 274 8.85 -14.89 11.50
CA ALA A 274 7.66 -15.27 10.74
C ALA A 274 7.80 -15.03 9.22
N GLN A 275 8.49 -13.97 8.80
CA GLN A 275 8.78 -13.69 7.40
C GLN A 275 9.72 -14.74 6.79
N TYR A 276 10.77 -15.15 7.50
CA TYR A 276 11.68 -16.21 7.05
C TYR A 276 10.95 -17.56 6.92
N GLU A 277 10.09 -17.88 7.88
CA GLU A 277 9.26 -19.09 7.81
C GLU A 277 8.30 -19.07 6.62
N MET A 278 7.67 -17.95 6.36
CA MET A 278 6.81 -17.79 5.18
C MET A 278 7.60 -17.97 3.89
N ALA A 279 8.77 -17.35 3.77
CA ALA A 279 9.62 -17.49 2.59
C ALA A 279 10.07 -18.95 2.37
N PHE A 280 10.36 -19.68 3.46
CA PHE A 280 10.69 -21.11 3.38
C PHE A 280 9.50 -21.95 2.91
N ARG A 281 8.29 -21.70 3.43
CA ARG A 281 7.09 -22.38 2.96
C ARG A 281 6.78 -22.08 1.49
N MET A 282 6.93 -20.84 1.05
CA MET A 282 6.79 -20.46 -0.36
C MET A 282 7.77 -21.20 -1.28
N GLN A 283 8.94 -21.57 -0.77
CA GLN A 283 9.94 -22.34 -1.52
C GLN A 283 9.54 -23.82 -1.65
N ALA A 284 8.83 -24.35 -0.65
CA ALA A 284 8.46 -25.78 -0.57
C ALA A 284 7.09 -26.09 -1.20
N SER A 285 6.24 -25.09 -1.42
CA SER A 285 4.93 -25.21 -2.07
C SER A 285 5.03 -25.08 -3.59
#